data_09dec3588cbe5b1645a73ace861a0de8
#
_entry.id   09dec3588cbe5b1645a73ace861a0de8
#
_cell.length_a   1.000
_cell.length_b   1.000
_cell.length_c   1.000
_cell.angle_alpha   90.00
_cell.angle_beta   90.00
_cell.angle_gamma   90.00
#
_symmetry.space_group_name_H-M   'P 1'
#
loop_
_entity.id
_entity.type
_entity.pdbx_description
1 polymer ?
#
loop_
_entity_poly.entity_id
_entity_poly.type
_entity_poly.pdbx_seq_one_letter_code
_entity_poly.pdbx_strand_id
1 'polypeptide(L)'
;MDKVLFTKDNIDNLLFQLAKEYKKINRKNTPAEIVIIGGAAIVSKYGFRASTTDIDSLIFASSSMKDAINTVGDKNGLPTGWINEEFRKTSSYTEKIRQYSKHYKLFANILEARMLPSEYDVAMKLALLRPYKYDMSDAVGIIKSENITREQIEKAVVDFYGGFENLSHPDEAKKLLDSIFSAHNLDELYDSTRTSESDNRVILKDIDDNYPKLLNEGNLASVLETAKRKKDSK
;
A
#
# COMPACT_ATOMS: atom_id res chain seq x y z
N MET A 1 13.02 4.51 -18.89
CA MET A 1 13.70 4.29 -17.60
C MET A 1 13.01 3.12 -16.92
N ASP A 2 13.78 2.12 -16.53
CA ASP A 2 13.24 1.01 -15.77
C ASP A 2 12.70 1.51 -14.43
N LYS A 3 11.50 1.05 -14.04
CA LYS A 3 10.92 1.44 -12.75
C LYS A 3 11.77 0.87 -11.62
N VAL A 4 12.23 1.73 -10.72
CA VAL A 4 12.89 1.29 -9.49
C VAL A 4 11.90 0.46 -8.68
N LEU A 5 12.34 -0.72 -8.22
CA LEU A 5 11.54 -1.61 -7.41
C LEU A 5 12.09 -1.66 -5.98
N PHE A 6 11.19 -1.48 -5.02
CA PHE A 6 11.49 -1.60 -3.59
C PHE A 6 11.18 -3.03 -3.15
N THR A 7 12.19 -3.71 -2.66
CA THR A 7 12.14 -5.07 -2.12
C THR A 7 12.36 -5.04 -0.61
N LYS A 8 12.10 -6.14 0.07
CA LYS A 8 12.36 -6.26 1.51
C LYS A 8 13.81 -5.88 1.87
N ASP A 9 14.78 -6.33 1.08
CA ASP A 9 16.20 -6.10 1.36
C ASP A 9 16.62 -4.64 1.17
N ASN A 10 16.07 -3.93 0.17
CA ASN A 10 16.47 -2.56 -0.07
C ASN A 10 15.68 -1.52 0.74
N ILE A 11 14.44 -1.79 1.14
CA ILE A 11 13.63 -0.88 1.98
C ILE A 11 14.36 -0.57 3.29
N ASP A 12 14.78 -1.57 4.03
CA ASP A 12 15.47 -1.39 5.30
C ASP A 12 16.79 -0.62 5.15
N ASN A 13 17.55 -0.92 4.07
CA ASN A 13 18.80 -0.22 3.78
C ASN A 13 18.55 1.26 3.45
N LEU A 14 17.52 1.57 2.65
CA LEU A 14 17.15 2.95 2.31
C LEU A 14 16.68 3.72 3.54
N LEU A 15 15.89 3.11 4.41
CA LEU A 15 15.48 3.71 5.68
C LEU A 15 16.66 3.95 6.62
N PHE A 16 17.64 3.06 6.64
CA PHE A 16 18.86 3.26 7.40
C PHE A 16 19.71 4.44 6.85
N GLN A 17 19.84 4.54 5.52
CA GLN A 17 20.50 5.67 4.89
C GLN A 17 19.76 6.99 5.17
N LEU A 18 18.41 6.95 5.09
CA LEU A 18 17.56 8.10 5.44
C LEU A 18 17.77 8.54 6.87
N ALA A 19 17.78 7.61 7.82
CA ALA A 19 18.03 7.91 9.22
C ALA A 19 19.41 8.54 9.46
N LYS A 20 20.45 8.03 8.79
CA LYS A 20 21.81 8.61 8.87
C LYS A 20 21.87 10.03 8.29
N GLU A 21 21.27 10.25 7.12
CA GLU A 21 21.28 11.57 6.49
C GLU A 21 20.44 12.57 7.31
N TYR A 22 19.27 12.14 7.79
CA TYR A 22 18.44 12.95 8.68
C TYR A 22 19.20 13.35 9.95
N LYS A 23 19.88 12.41 10.61
CA LYS A 23 20.70 12.68 11.80
C LYS A 23 21.82 13.70 11.54
N LYS A 24 22.44 13.63 10.38
CA LYS A 24 23.51 14.56 9.96
C LYS A 24 22.98 15.98 9.75
N ILE A 25 21.82 16.12 9.10
CA ILE A 25 21.21 17.42 8.80
C ILE A 25 20.51 18.01 10.02
N ASN A 26 19.88 17.16 10.83
CA ASN A 26 19.10 17.54 12.00
C ASN A 26 20.02 17.84 13.21
N ARG A 27 20.56 19.04 13.25
CA ARG A 27 21.50 19.48 14.28
C ARG A 27 20.98 19.40 15.72
N LYS A 28 19.66 19.34 15.91
CA LYS A 28 19.00 19.26 17.22
C LYS A 28 18.81 17.81 17.69
N ASN A 29 19.20 16.83 16.90
CA ASN A 29 18.96 15.40 17.15
C ASN A 29 17.48 15.06 17.51
N THR A 30 16.54 15.82 16.97
CA THR A 30 15.11 15.58 17.19
C THR A 30 14.75 14.21 16.59
N PRO A 31 14.21 13.28 17.37
CA PRO A 31 13.78 12.00 16.86
C PRO A 31 12.72 12.16 15.77
N ALA A 32 12.70 11.23 14.84
CA ALA A 32 11.69 11.13 13.81
C ALA A 32 10.94 9.80 13.91
N GLU A 33 9.70 9.80 13.49
CA GLU A 33 8.86 8.61 13.35
C GLU A 33 8.32 8.54 11.94
N ILE A 34 8.28 7.34 11.38
CA ILE A 34 7.65 7.05 10.10
C ILE A 34 6.75 5.83 10.24
N VAL A 35 5.49 5.94 9.79
CA VAL A 35 4.58 4.81 9.71
C VAL A 35 4.52 4.36 8.26
N ILE A 36 5.08 3.19 7.95
CA ILE A 36 5.10 2.60 6.61
C ILE A 36 3.79 1.86 6.41
N ILE A 37 3.16 2.04 5.25
CA ILE A 37 1.89 1.44 4.90
C ILE A 37 1.87 0.90 3.46
N GLY A 38 0.75 0.34 3.06
CA GLY A 38 0.52 -0.05 1.68
C GLY A 38 1.49 -1.11 1.17
N GLY A 39 1.94 -0.95 -0.08
CA GLY A 39 2.82 -1.92 -0.75
C GLY A 39 4.13 -2.18 -0.02
N ALA A 40 4.76 -1.14 0.52
CA ALA A 40 6.04 -1.26 1.21
C ALA A 40 5.92 -2.02 2.55
N ALA A 41 4.85 -1.79 3.31
CA ALA A 41 4.58 -2.58 4.52
C ALA A 41 4.37 -4.06 4.19
N ILE A 42 3.61 -4.36 3.12
CA ILE A 42 3.33 -5.73 2.69
C ILE A 42 4.62 -6.43 2.25
N VAL A 43 5.45 -5.78 1.43
CA VAL A 43 6.75 -6.32 0.99
C VAL A 43 7.68 -6.58 2.18
N SER A 44 7.68 -5.69 3.17
CA SER A 44 8.56 -5.83 4.35
C SER A 44 8.11 -6.94 5.31
N LYS A 45 6.79 -7.13 5.48
CA LYS A 45 6.21 -8.06 6.46
C LYS A 45 5.97 -9.45 5.89
N TYR A 46 5.45 -9.56 4.65
CA TYR A 46 4.92 -10.82 4.11
C TYR A 46 5.74 -11.29 2.90
N GLY A 47 5.94 -12.59 2.79
CA GLY A 47 6.77 -13.19 1.73
C GLY A 47 6.07 -13.34 0.37
N PHE A 48 4.77 -13.09 0.28
CA PHE A 48 3.99 -13.33 -0.95
C PHE A 48 4.10 -12.21 -1.99
N ARG A 49 4.61 -11.03 -1.62
CA ARG A 49 4.81 -9.90 -2.52
C ARG A 49 6.29 -9.54 -2.62
N ALA A 50 6.85 -9.62 -3.82
CA ALA A 50 8.28 -9.42 -4.05
C ALA A 50 8.73 -7.95 -4.01
N SER A 51 7.89 -7.02 -4.50
CA SER A 51 8.28 -5.61 -4.62
C SER A 51 7.10 -4.64 -4.68
N THR A 52 7.43 -3.35 -4.50
CA THR A 52 6.56 -2.20 -4.74
C THR A 52 7.32 -1.12 -5.51
N THR A 53 6.62 -0.09 -6.00
CA THR A 53 7.21 1.02 -6.79
C THR A 53 7.49 2.28 -5.97
N ASP A 54 7.01 2.33 -4.73
CA ASP A 54 7.10 3.48 -3.82
C ASP A 54 6.96 3.04 -2.35
N ILE A 55 7.26 3.95 -1.45
CA ILE A 55 7.08 3.76 0.00
C ILE A 55 6.06 4.77 0.49
N ASP A 56 4.79 4.36 0.54
CA ASP A 56 3.74 5.13 1.19
C ASP A 56 3.96 5.19 2.70
N SER A 57 3.88 6.38 3.29
CA SER A 57 4.18 6.55 4.71
C SER A 57 3.49 7.77 5.33
N LEU A 58 3.40 7.79 6.67
CA LEU A 58 3.17 9.01 7.45
C LEU A 58 4.47 9.40 8.11
N ILE A 59 4.88 10.66 7.95
CA ILE A 59 6.18 11.17 8.42
C ILE A 59 5.96 12.19 9.53
N PHE A 60 6.51 11.92 10.71
CA PHE A 60 6.49 12.79 11.88
C PHE A 60 7.93 13.16 12.22
N ALA A 61 8.42 14.25 11.64
CA ALA A 61 9.81 14.66 11.73
C ALA A 61 9.96 16.19 11.62
N SER A 62 11.16 16.69 11.90
CA SER A 62 11.51 18.09 11.59
C SER A 62 11.60 18.31 10.07
N SER A 63 11.62 19.59 9.65
CA SER A 63 11.73 19.98 8.23
C SER A 63 12.95 19.39 7.52
N SER A 64 14.03 19.09 8.26
CA SER A 64 15.24 18.44 7.73
C SER A 64 14.98 17.07 7.10
N MET A 65 13.84 16.44 7.39
CA MET A 65 13.48 15.13 6.80
C MET A 65 13.31 15.23 5.29
N LYS A 66 12.73 16.31 4.78
CA LYS A 66 12.57 16.53 3.34
C LYS A 66 13.91 16.56 2.60
N ASP A 67 14.88 17.26 3.17
CA ASP A 67 16.22 17.36 2.60
C ASP A 67 16.95 16.01 2.66
N ALA A 68 16.77 15.25 3.74
CA ALA A 68 17.31 13.91 3.88
C ALA A 68 16.72 12.95 2.83
N ILE A 69 15.40 12.99 2.60
CA ILE A 69 14.71 12.19 1.57
C ILE A 69 15.27 12.49 0.18
N ASN A 70 15.39 13.75 -0.18
CA ASN A 70 15.95 14.18 -1.47
C ASN A 70 17.40 13.71 -1.62
N THR A 71 18.24 13.94 -0.59
CA THR A 71 19.64 13.54 -0.62
C THR A 71 19.82 12.03 -0.79
N VAL A 72 19.02 11.21 -0.10
CA VAL A 72 19.07 9.75 -0.24
C VAL A 72 18.53 9.34 -1.62
N GLY A 73 17.48 9.97 -2.10
CA GLY A 73 16.94 9.75 -3.44
C GLY A 73 18.02 9.98 -4.52
N ASP A 74 18.67 11.14 -4.49
CA ASP A 74 19.71 11.51 -5.45
C ASP A 74 20.90 10.54 -5.41
N LYS A 75 21.37 10.16 -4.21
CA LYS A 75 22.50 9.25 -4.03
C LYS A 75 22.24 7.83 -4.56
N ASN A 76 20.97 7.40 -4.55
CA ASN A 76 20.59 6.05 -4.97
C ASN A 76 19.87 6.03 -6.33
N GLY A 77 19.76 7.17 -7.03
CA GLY A 77 19.05 7.26 -8.31
C GLY A 77 17.57 6.94 -8.20
N LEU A 78 16.94 7.25 -7.07
CA LEU A 78 15.52 6.99 -6.83
C LEU A 78 14.65 8.10 -7.45
N PRO A 79 13.43 7.78 -7.86
CA PRO A 79 12.50 8.78 -8.37
C PRO A 79 12.13 9.80 -7.27
N THR A 80 11.81 11.01 -7.67
CA THR A 80 11.22 12.02 -6.77
C THR A 80 9.94 11.42 -6.13
N GLY A 81 9.82 11.56 -4.82
CA GLY A 81 8.69 10.98 -4.08
C GLY A 81 8.78 9.46 -3.85
N TRP A 82 9.98 8.87 -3.96
CA TRP A 82 10.22 7.46 -3.66
C TRP A 82 9.70 7.03 -2.28
N ILE A 83 9.65 7.96 -1.35
CA ILE A 83 8.93 7.89 -0.08
C ILE A 83 8.03 9.11 0.01
N ASN A 84 6.74 8.92 0.28
CA ASN A 84 5.74 9.98 0.16
C ASN A 84 4.54 9.75 1.10
N GLU A 85 3.67 10.76 1.19
CA GLU A 85 2.43 10.73 1.97
C GLU A 85 1.17 10.86 1.06
N GLU A 86 1.26 10.52 -0.23
CA GLU A 86 0.17 10.75 -1.18
C GLU A 86 -1.10 9.94 -0.86
N PHE A 87 -0.94 8.79 -0.19
CA PHE A 87 -2.09 8.02 0.26
C PHE A 87 -3.05 8.80 1.19
N ARG A 88 -2.61 9.90 1.81
CA ARG A 88 -3.50 10.80 2.58
C ARG A 88 -4.68 11.32 1.78
N LYS A 89 -4.59 11.31 0.45
CA LYS A 89 -5.64 11.73 -0.48
C LYS A 89 -6.63 10.60 -0.81
N THR A 90 -6.37 9.39 -0.35
CA THR A 90 -7.19 8.21 -0.66
C THR A 90 -8.21 7.91 0.43
N SER A 91 -9.25 7.13 0.09
CA SER A 91 -10.27 6.68 1.05
C SER A 91 -9.74 5.74 2.14
N SER A 92 -8.52 5.23 2.00
CA SER A 92 -7.91 4.40 3.05
C SER A 92 -7.25 5.21 4.17
N TYR A 93 -7.09 6.53 3.99
CA TYR A 93 -6.49 7.37 5.02
C TYR A 93 -7.43 7.58 6.21
N THR A 94 -6.87 7.45 7.40
CA THR A 94 -7.48 7.87 8.67
C THR A 94 -6.41 8.41 9.60
N GLU A 95 -6.74 9.41 10.41
CA GLU A 95 -5.83 9.99 11.42
C GLU A 95 -5.43 8.98 12.51
N LYS A 96 -6.17 7.89 12.63
CA LYS A 96 -5.93 6.84 13.63
C LYS A 96 -4.75 5.93 13.30
N ILE A 97 -4.23 5.95 12.08
CA ILE A 97 -3.12 5.09 11.62
C ILE A 97 -1.93 5.13 12.58
N ARG A 98 -1.51 6.34 13.01
CA ARG A 98 -0.40 6.47 13.95
C ARG A 98 -0.68 5.78 15.28
N GLN A 99 -1.87 5.95 15.83
CA GLN A 99 -2.29 5.38 17.11
C GLN A 99 -2.24 3.84 17.11
N TYR A 100 -2.67 3.22 16.02
CA TYR A 100 -2.74 1.76 15.90
C TYR A 100 -1.44 1.13 15.41
N SER A 101 -0.52 1.91 14.83
CA SER A 101 0.77 1.40 14.38
C SER A 101 1.63 0.88 15.54
N LYS A 102 2.46 -0.11 15.25
CA LYS A 102 3.37 -0.76 16.19
C LYS A 102 4.83 -0.55 15.75
N HIS A 103 5.73 -0.62 16.72
CA HIS A 103 7.15 -0.58 16.45
C HIS A 103 7.55 -1.67 15.44
N TYR A 104 8.27 -1.28 14.40
CA TYR A 104 8.91 -2.18 13.46
C TYR A 104 10.41 -2.21 13.68
N LYS A 105 11.10 -1.07 13.57
CA LYS A 105 12.55 -0.98 13.67
C LYS A 105 13.01 0.45 13.99
N LEU A 106 14.09 0.57 14.77
CA LEU A 106 14.76 1.84 15.03
C LEU A 106 16.03 1.94 14.19
N PHE A 107 16.11 2.93 13.30
CA PHE A 107 17.24 3.15 12.43
C PHE A 107 18.15 4.27 12.96
N ALA A 108 19.46 4.01 13.00
CA ALA A 108 20.51 4.94 13.44
C ALA A 108 20.22 5.66 14.79
N ASN A 109 19.42 5.05 15.66
CA ASN A 109 18.96 5.57 16.95
C ASN A 109 18.28 6.96 16.86
N ILE A 110 17.57 7.24 15.75
CA ILE A 110 16.88 8.52 15.54
C ILE A 110 15.57 8.40 14.75
N LEU A 111 15.45 7.43 13.84
CA LEU A 111 14.26 7.22 13.03
C LEU A 111 13.55 5.94 13.47
N GLU A 112 12.42 6.09 14.13
CA GLU A 112 11.53 4.97 14.44
C GLU A 112 10.64 4.68 13.25
N ALA A 113 10.76 3.49 12.68
CA ALA A 113 9.82 2.96 11.72
C ALA A 113 8.74 2.14 12.43
N ARG A 114 7.51 2.36 12.03
CA ARG A 114 6.32 1.67 12.55
C ARG A 114 5.51 1.10 11.40
N MET A 115 4.72 0.08 11.65
CA MET A 115 3.79 -0.54 10.71
C MET A 115 2.47 -0.88 11.40
N LEU A 116 1.41 -1.04 10.65
CA LEU A 116 0.12 -1.47 11.18
C LEU A 116 0.15 -2.97 11.52
N PRO A 117 -0.63 -3.44 12.52
CA PRO A 117 -1.01 -4.85 12.61
C PRO A 117 -1.77 -5.29 11.35
N SER A 118 -1.71 -6.56 11.05
CA SER A 118 -2.14 -7.12 9.76
C SER A 118 -3.62 -6.95 9.47
N GLU A 119 -4.49 -7.00 10.48
CA GLU A 119 -5.92 -6.75 10.37
C GLU A 119 -6.22 -5.31 9.89
N TYR A 120 -5.41 -4.33 10.28
CA TYR A 120 -5.54 -2.94 9.83
C TYR A 120 -4.98 -2.74 8.41
N ASP A 121 -3.92 -3.47 8.02
CA ASP A 121 -3.47 -3.51 6.62
C ASP A 121 -4.61 -4.02 5.71
N VAL A 122 -5.31 -5.08 6.14
CA VAL A 122 -6.49 -5.60 5.41
C VAL A 122 -7.61 -4.56 5.36
N ALA A 123 -7.94 -3.92 6.49
CA ALA A 123 -8.99 -2.89 6.54
C ALA A 123 -8.70 -1.74 5.57
N MET A 124 -7.44 -1.28 5.45
CA MET A 124 -7.05 -0.27 4.47
C MET A 124 -7.20 -0.75 3.02
N LYS A 125 -6.94 -2.02 2.73
CA LYS A 125 -7.15 -2.63 1.41
C LYS A 125 -8.63 -2.71 1.06
N LEU A 126 -9.49 -3.08 2.02
CA LEU A 126 -10.94 -3.09 1.85
C LEU A 126 -11.52 -1.69 1.61
N ALA A 127 -10.91 -0.64 2.16
CA ALA A 127 -11.35 0.74 1.90
C ALA A 127 -11.02 1.23 0.49
N LEU A 128 -10.11 0.58 -0.23
CA LEU A 128 -9.68 0.96 -1.58
C LEU A 128 -10.32 0.09 -2.67
N LEU A 129 -10.16 -1.23 -2.60
CA LEU A 129 -10.66 -2.25 -3.53
C LEU A 129 -10.54 -1.89 -5.02
N ARG A 130 -9.41 -1.29 -5.40
CA ARG A 130 -9.16 -0.89 -6.79
C ARG A 130 -8.86 -2.13 -7.65
N PRO A 131 -9.67 -2.43 -8.68
CA PRO A 131 -9.54 -3.66 -9.45
C PRO A 131 -8.29 -3.71 -10.36
N TYR A 132 -7.52 -2.62 -10.44
CA TYR A 132 -6.29 -2.44 -11.22
C TYR A 132 -5.05 -2.24 -10.35
N LYS A 133 -5.19 -2.35 -9.05
CA LYS A 133 -4.11 -2.43 -8.07
C LYS A 133 -4.13 -3.83 -7.45
N TYR A 134 -3.29 -4.07 -6.48
CA TYR A 134 -3.25 -5.37 -5.83
C TYR A 134 -3.99 -5.35 -4.48
N ASP A 135 -5.08 -4.59 -4.38
CA ASP A 135 -5.76 -4.40 -3.09
C ASP A 135 -6.49 -5.66 -2.64
N MET A 136 -7.16 -6.36 -3.58
CA MET A 136 -7.88 -7.60 -3.27
C MET A 136 -6.93 -8.77 -3.00
N SER A 137 -5.97 -9.01 -3.90
CA SER A 137 -5.00 -10.09 -3.72
C SER A 137 -4.08 -9.85 -2.51
N ASP A 138 -3.70 -8.60 -2.23
CA ASP A 138 -2.96 -8.28 -1.01
C ASP A 138 -3.78 -8.62 0.24
N ALA A 139 -5.10 -8.32 0.28
CA ALA A 139 -5.98 -8.69 1.40
C ALA A 139 -6.04 -10.21 1.59
N VAL A 140 -6.25 -10.99 0.50
CA VAL A 140 -6.24 -12.46 0.55
C VAL A 140 -4.89 -12.98 1.06
N GLY A 141 -3.78 -12.45 0.53
CA GLY A 141 -2.43 -12.87 0.91
C GLY A 141 -2.11 -12.59 2.38
N ILE A 142 -2.51 -11.43 2.92
CA ILE A 142 -2.31 -11.08 4.33
C ILE A 142 -3.13 -12.02 5.23
N ILE A 143 -4.42 -12.21 4.95
CA ILE A 143 -5.31 -13.08 5.74
C ILE A 143 -4.77 -14.49 5.79
N LYS A 144 -4.33 -15.03 4.62
CA LYS A 144 -3.71 -16.35 4.53
C LYS A 144 -2.42 -16.45 5.33
N SER A 145 -1.52 -15.46 5.22
CA SER A 145 -0.19 -15.51 5.85
C SER A 145 -0.25 -15.42 7.36
N GLU A 146 -1.21 -14.67 7.91
CA GLU A 146 -1.31 -14.35 9.33
C GLU A 146 -2.44 -15.08 10.06
N ASN A 147 -3.24 -15.86 9.33
CA ASN A 147 -4.43 -16.55 9.87
C ASN A 147 -5.38 -15.60 10.62
N ILE A 148 -5.61 -14.41 10.07
CA ILE A 148 -6.45 -13.38 10.68
C ILE A 148 -7.91 -13.83 10.62
N THR A 149 -8.65 -13.67 11.72
CA THR A 149 -10.09 -14.00 11.73
C THR A 149 -10.92 -12.86 11.13
N ARG A 150 -12.13 -13.20 10.70
CA ARG A 150 -13.11 -12.24 10.19
C ARG A 150 -13.40 -11.14 11.22
N GLU A 151 -13.60 -11.54 12.46
CA GLU A 151 -13.94 -10.62 13.57
C GLU A 151 -12.82 -9.60 13.82
N GLN A 152 -11.55 -10.01 13.67
CA GLN A 152 -10.41 -9.09 13.79
C GLN A 152 -10.43 -8.03 12.68
N ILE A 153 -10.75 -8.42 11.46
CA ILE A 153 -10.85 -7.50 10.31
C ILE A 153 -12.04 -6.57 10.48
N GLU A 154 -13.22 -7.11 10.83
CA GLU A 154 -14.42 -6.32 11.06
C GLU A 154 -14.20 -5.29 12.17
N LYS A 155 -13.52 -5.69 13.25
CA LYS A 155 -13.11 -4.77 14.31
C LYS A 155 -12.16 -3.67 13.79
N ALA A 156 -11.17 -4.01 12.96
CA ALA A 156 -10.25 -3.03 12.40
C ALA A 156 -10.96 -2.04 11.46
N VAL A 157 -11.95 -2.50 10.68
CA VAL A 157 -12.80 -1.62 9.86
C VAL A 157 -13.61 -0.66 10.74
N VAL A 158 -14.19 -1.14 11.83
CA VAL A 158 -14.91 -0.28 12.80
C VAL A 158 -13.97 0.71 13.46
N ASP A 159 -12.82 0.26 13.93
CA ASP A 159 -11.81 1.10 14.57
C ASP A 159 -11.35 2.23 13.65
N PHE A 160 -11.11 1.96 12.36
CA PHE A 160 -10.60 2.94 11.40
C PHE A 160 -11.71 3.81 10.80
N TYR A 161 -12.79 3.20 10.37
CA TYR A 161 -13.78 3.85 9.50
C TYR A 161 -15.17 3.96 10.14
N GLY A 162 -15.38 3.37 11.34
CA GLY A 162 -16.67 3.39 12.02
C GLY A 162 -17.65 2.30 11.56
N GLY A 163 -17.34 1.58 10.47
CA GLY A 163 -18.13 0.47 9.94
C GLY A 163 -17.97 0.31 8.43
N PHE A 164 -18.45 -0.81 7.90
CA PHE A 164 -18.39 -1.11 6.46
C PHE A 164 -19.17 -0.11 5.61
N GLU A 165 -20.28 0.42 6.14
CA GLU A 165 -21.13 1.40 5.47
C GLU A 165 -20.41 2.70 5.10
N ASN A 166 -19.28 2.97 5.74
CA ASN A 166 -18.45 4.16 5.50
C ASN A 166 -17.30 3.91 4.50
N LEU A 167 -17.14 2.68 4.00
CA LEU A 167 -16.17 2.37 2.96
C LEU A 167 -16.66 2.87 1.60
N SER A 168 -15.75 3.08 0.65
CA SER A 168 -16.11 3.50 -0.72
C SER A 168 -16.91 2.44 -1.45
N HIS A 169 -16.68 1.16 -1.16
CA HIS A 169 -17.30 0.00 -1.80
C HIS A 169 -17.73 -1.03 -0.75
N PRO A 170 -18.78 -0.74 0.05
CA PRO A 170 -19.15 -1.56 1.22
C PRO A 170 -19.60 -2.98 0.83
N ASP A 171 -20.36 -3.14 -0.24
CA ASP A 171 -20.88 -4.43 -0.66
C ASP A 171 -19.77 -5.32 -1.27
N GLU A 172 -18.85 -4.72 -2.04
CA GLU A 172 -17.69 -5.41 -2.59
C GLU A 172 -16.72 -5.85 -1.48
N ALA A 173 -16.54 -5.02 -0.45
CA ALA A 173 -15.71 -5.37 0.70
C ALA A 173 -16.27 -6.57 1.46
N LYS A 174 -17.60 -6.60 1.72
CA LYS A 174 -18.27 -7.74 2.35
C LYS A 174 -18.20 -8.99 1.48
N LYS A 175 -18.48 -8.88 0.17
CA LYS A 175 -18.39 -10.00 -0.77
C LYS A 175 -16.98 -10.59 -0.84
N LEU A 176 -15.94 -9.75 -0.82
CA LEU A 176 -14.56 -10.23 -0.78
C LEU A 176 -14.29 -11.03 0.50
N LEU A 177 -14.69 -10.52 1.67
CA LEU A 177 -14.54 -11.26 2.92
C LEU A 177 -15.33 -12.57 2.92
N ASP A 178 -16.57 -12.57 2.44
CA ASP A 178 -17.38 -13.78 2.30
C ASP A 178 -16.66 -14.80 1.42
N SER A 179 -16.09 -14.37 0.30
CA SER A 179 -15.33 -15.23 -0.60
C SER A 179 -14.07 -15.80 0.06
N ILE A 180 -13.34 -15.00 0.83
CA ILE A 180 -12.12 -15.42 1.53
C ILE A 180 -12.45 -16.46 2.60
N PHE A 181 -13.44 -16.18 3.45
CA PHE A 181 -13.76 -17.05 4.59
C PHE A 181 -14.62 -18.27 4.23
N SER A 182 -15.19 -18.32 3.02
CA SER A 182 -15.83 -19.52 2.47
C SER A 182 -14.94 -20.33 1.52
N ALA A 183 -13.76 -19.82 1.16
CA ALA A 183 -12.87 -20.49 0.21
C ALA A 183 -12.30 -21.79 0.77
N HIS A 184 -12.38 -22.87 -0.02
CA HIS A 184 -11.72 -24.14 0.31
C HIS A 184 -10.19 -24.07 0.11
N ASN A 185 -9.72 -23.18 -0.78
CA ASN A 185 -8.32 -23.02 -1.13
C ASN A 185 -7.97 -21.53 -1.32
N LEU A 186 -7.28 -20.97 -0.34
CA LEU A 186 -6.86 -19.55 -0.38
C LEU A 186 -5.72 -19.31 -1.37
N ASP A 187 -4.93 -20.31 -1.74
CA ASP A 187 -3.89 -20.19 -2.78
C ASP A 187 -4.54 -19.94 -4.14
N GLU A 188 -5.51 -20.74 -4.51
CA GLU A 188 -6.26 -20.57 -5.76
C GLU A 188 -6.98 -19.23 -5.80
N LEU A 189 -7.60 -18.82 -4.68
CA LEU A 189 -8.26 -17.51 -4.60
C LEU A 189 -7.26 -16.38 -4.76
N TYR A 190 -6.09 -16.45 -4.12
CA TYR A 190 -5.03 -15.47 -4.26
C TYR A 190 -4.55 -15.37 -5.71
N ASP A 191 -4.21 -16.50 -6.33
CA ASP A 191 -3.66 -16.54 -7.69
C ASP A 191 -4.65 -16.03 -8.72
N SER A 192 -5.93 -16.45 -8.64
CA SER A 192 -6.99 -15.99 -9.55
C SER A 192 -7.25 -14.48 -9.39
N THR A 193 -7.31 -14.00 -8.16
CA THR A 193 -7.49 -12.56 -7.87
C THR A 193 -6.31 -11.76 -8.39
N ARG A 194 -5.08 -12.21 -8.14
CA ARG A 194 -3.84 -11.59 -8.58
C ARG A 194 -3.74 -11.50 -10.10
N THR A 195 -4.10 -12.58 -10.78
CA THR A 195 -4.15 -12.64 -12.26
C THR A 195 -5.14 -11.64 -12.80
N SER A 196 -6.37 -11.61 -12.25
CA SER A 196 -7.40 -10.64 -12.67
C SER A 196 -6.95 -9.18 -12.50
N GLU A 197 -6.33 -8.84 -11.37
CA GLU A 197 -5.79 -7.49 -11.14
C GLU A 197 -4.64 -7.15 -12.09
N SER A 198 -3.79 -8.13 -12.43
CA SER A 198 -2.69 -7.96 -13.39
C SER A 198 -3.22 -7.72 -14.80
N ASP A 199 -4.21 -8.50 -15.24
CA ASP A 199 -4.85 -8.34 -16.55
C ASP A 199 -5.52 -6.96 -16.68
N ASN A 200 -6.18 -6.51 -15.62
CA ASN A 200 -6.77 -5.17 -15.57
C ASN A 200 -5.72 -4.06 -15.74
N ARG A 201 -4.55 -4.22 -15.14
CA ARG A 201 -3.44 -3.27 -15.31
C ARG A 201 -2.89 -3.27 -16.74
N VAL A 202 -2.82 -4.43 -17.39
CA VAL A 202 -2.41 -4.53 -18.80
C VAL A 202 -3.40 -3.80 -19.70
N ILE A 203 -4.71 -4.02 -19.50
CA ILE A 203 -5.76 -3.33 -20.25
C ILE A 203 -5.65 -1.80 -20.10
N LEU A 204 -5.50 -1.32 -18.86
CA LEU A 204 -5.39 0.13 -18.62
C LEU A 204 -4.11 0.71 -19.22
N LYS A 205 -2.99 -0.02 -19.17
CA LYS A 205 -1.75 0.40 -19.78
C LYS A 205 -1.88 0.50 -21.32
N ASP A 206 -2.48 -0.50 -21.94
CA ASP A 206 -2.74 -0.48 -23.40
C ASP A 206 -3.61 0.73 -23.80
N ILE A 207 -4.61 1.06 -23.00
CA ILE A 207 -5.45 2.23 -23.24
C ILE A 207 -4.64 3.54 -23.10
N ASP A 208 -3.79 3.64 -22.07
CA ASP A 208 -2.97 4.83 -21.84
C ASP A 208 -1.92 5.03 -22.96
N ASP A 209 -1.30 3.93 -23.39
CA ASP A 209 -0.31 3.94 -24.49
C ASP A 209 -0.96 4.38 -25.83
N ASN A 210 -2.20 3.92 -26.11
CA ASN A 210 -2.91 4.25 -27.36
C ASN A 210 -3.68 5.58 -27.33
N TYR A 211 -4.11 6.01 -26.14
CA TYR A 211 -4.90 7.22 -25.92
C TYR A 211 -4.34 8.05 -24.76
N PRO A 212 -3.16 8.68 -24.92
CA PRO A 212 -2.54 9.47 -23.87
C PRO A 212 -3.48 10.57 -23.35
N LYS A 213 -3.58 10.73 -22.04
CA LYS A 213 -4.44 11.68 -21.33
C LYS A 213 -5.92 11.28 -21.23
N LEU A 214 -6.35 10.14 -21.74
CA LEU A 214 -7.72 9.66 -21.55
C LEU A 214 -7.94 9.22 -20.09
N LEU A 215 -6.92 8.58 -19.48
CA LEU A 215 -7.01 8.05 -18.14
C LEU A 215 -6.66 9.10 -17.08
N ASN A 216 -7.44 9.12 -16.01
CA ASN A 216 -7.16 9.87 -14.78
C ASN A 216 -7.71 9.08 -13.57
N GLU A 217 -7.27 9.42 -12.36
CA GLU A 217 -7.65 8.68 -11.15
C GLU A 217 -9.17 8.53 -10.97
N GLY A 218 -9.96 9.51 -11.42
CA GLY A 218 -11.43 9.48 -11.28
C GLY A 218 -12.14 8.59 -12.27
N ASN A 219 -11.51 8.18 -13.40
CA ASN A 219 -12.17 7.40 -14.43
C ASN A 219 -11.59 5.99 -14.68
N LEU A 220 -10.49 5.61 -14.04
CA LEU A 220 -9.82 4.33 -14.27
C LEU A 220 -10.76 3.13 -14.17
N ALA A 221 -11.59 3.07 -13.12
CA ALA A 221 -12.51 1.95 -12.91
C ALA A 221 -13.60 1.86 -13.99
N SER A 222 -14.21 2.99 -14.36
CA SER A 222 -15.29 3.03 -15.37
C SER A 222 -14.77 2.74 -16.78
N VAL A 223 -13.58 3.21 -17.12
CA VAL A 223 -12.92 2.90 -18.40
C VAL A 223 -12.57 1.43 -18.48
N LEU A 224 -12.03 0.84 -17.41
CA LEU A 224 -11.74 -0.59 -17.34
C LEU A 224 -12.99 -1.44 -17.53
N GLU A 225 -14.09 -1.10 -16.85
CA GLU A 225 -15.35 -1.83 -17.00
C GLU A 225 -15.87 -1.77 -18.43
N THR A 226 -15.82 -0.58 -19.05
CA THR A 226 -16.25 -0.40 -20.45
C THR A 226 -15.39 -1.22 -21.41
N ALA A 227 -14.06 -1.27 -21.20
CA ALA A 227 -13.14 -2.04 -22.02
C ALA A 227 -13.41 -3.54 -21.93
N LYS A 228 -13.70 -4.06 -20.73
CA LYS A 228 -14.07 -5.46 -20.50
C LYS A 228 -15.35 -5.85 -21.22
N ARG A 229 -16.42 -5.07 -21.04
CA ARG A 229 -17.71 -5.32 -21.72
C ARG A 229 -17.56 -5.41 -23.24
N LYS A 230 -16.74 -4.56 -23.85
CA LYS A 230 -16.45 -4.60 -25.29
C LYS A 230 -15.68 -5.84 -25.73
N LYS A 231 -14.83 -6.40 -24.85
CA LYS A 231 -14.07 -7.62 -25.14
C LYS A 231 -14.94 -8.86 -25.06
N ASP A 232 -15.87 -8.90 -24.10
CA ASP A 232 -16.79 -10.02 -23.89
C ASP A 232 -17.93 -10.07 -24.95
N SER A 233 -18.10 -8.99 -25.72
CA SER A 233 -19.11 -8.85 -26.78
C SER A 233 -18.60 -9.19 -28.18
N LYS A 234 -17.34 -9.64 -28.31
CA LYS A 234 -16.71 -10.09 -29.54
C LYS A 234 -16.44 -11.59 -29.51
#